data_9da9a5341d4e9d432ad4cb0ac41218f4
#
_entry.id   9da9a5341d4e9d432ad4cb0ac41218f4
#
_cell.length_a   1.000
_cell.length_b   1.000
_cell.length_c   1.000
_cell.angle_alpha   90.00
_cell.angle_beta   90.00
_cell.angle_gamma   90.00
#
_symmetry.space_group_name_H-M   'P 1'
#
loop_
_entity.id
_entity.type
_entity.pdbx_description
1 polymer ?
#
loop_
_entity_poly.entity_id
_entity_poly.type
_entity_poly.pdbx_seq_one_letter_code
_entity_poly.pdbx_strand_id
1 'polypeptide(L)'
;MGGASNQPTQCETKFWITPLTHIRLTMPAVVSVERLGQGPMPTDSPFLFAVHHLDTYPAGDAKMAPAASLRGHNMGADFGHADGWSMYHGEEVPGFPKHPHRGFETVTIARRGYVDHTDSLGNGGRFGGGDVQWMTAGAGISHAEMFPLLDQAKPNVLDLFQIWLNLPKKNKMAPPTFKMMWAETIPRASPQVCPG
;
A
#
# COMPACT_ATOMS: atom_id res chain seq x y z
N MET A 1 19.51 15.51 51.56
CA MET A 1 19.87 15.71 50.15
C MET A 1 19.90 14.36 49.50
N GLY A 2 18.83 13.96 48.84
CA GLY A 2 18.71 12.69 48.17
C GLY A 2 18.24 12.94 46.74
N GLY A 3 19.13 12.77 45.78
CA GLY A 3 18.85 12.94 44.37
C GLY A 3 18.00 11.78 43.86
N ALA A 4 16.83 12.07 43.30
CA ALA A 4 16.02 11.12 42.58
C ALA A 4 16.56 11.02 41.13
N SER A 5 17.08 9.82 40.79
CA SER A 5 17.46 9.47 39.43
C SER A 5 16.19 9.19 38.61
N ASN A 6 15.86 10.10 37.69
CA ASN A 6 14.85 9.88 36.67
C ASN A 6 15.42 8.87 35.66
N GLN A 7 14.95 7.63 35.73
CA GLN A 7 15.09 6.66 34.65
C GLN A 7 13.87 6.78 33.71
N PRO A 8 14.04 6.79 32.38
CA PRO A 8 12.90 6.81 31.46
C PRO A 8 12.18 5.46 31.50
N THR A 9 10.87 5.50 31.78
CA THR A 9 9.98 4.35 31.74
C THR A 9 9.91 3.79 30.32
N GLN A 10 10.33 2.56 30.15
CA GLN A 10 10.22 1.81 28.88
C GLN A 10 8.74 1.53 28.58
N CYS A 11 8.28 1.95 27.42
CA CYS A 11 6.96 1.64 26.91
C CYS A 11 6.95 0.20 26.36
N GLU A 12 6.27 -0.71 27.04
CA GLU A 12 6.09 -2.09 26.57
C GLU A 12 4.87 -2.17 25.64
N THR A 13 5.10 -2.45 24.35
CA THR A 13 4.05 -2.74 23.40
C THR A 13 3.64 -4.20 23.54
N LYS A 14 2.49 -4.48 24.18
CA LYS A 14 1.93 -5.82 24.27
C LYS A 14 1.15 -6.16 23.00
N PHE A 15 1.73 -6.99 22.13
CA PHE A 15 0.99 -7.69 21.09
C PHE A 15 0.45 -9.01 21.65
N TRP A 16 -0.85 -9.24 21.57
CA TRP A 16 -1.48 -10.52 21.92
C TRP A 16 -1.27 -11.51 20.78
N ILE A 17 -0.20 -12.27 20.86
CA ILE A 17 0.00 -13.50 20.10
C ILE A 17 0.13 -14.61 21.15
N THR A 18 -0.62 -15.71 21.00
CA THR A 18 -0.59 -16.89 21.83
C THR A 18 0.85 -17.37 22.09
N PRO A 19 1.18 -17.95 23.27
CA PRO A 19 2.53 -17.97 23.78
C PRO A 19 3.44 -18.95 23.02
N LEU A 20 4.31 -18.40 22.21
CA LEU A 20 5.56 -19.05 21.82
C LEU A 20 6.70 -18.25 22.47
N THR A 21 7.30 -18.86 23.51
CA THR A 21 8.57 -18.54 24.15
C THR A 21 9.10 -17.11 24.06
N HIS A 22 9.23 -16.46 25.20
CA HIS A 22 9.76 -15.11 25.37
C HIS A 22 11.13 -14.91 24.70
N ILE A 23 11.15 -14.40 23.49
CA ILE A 23 12.33 -13.74 22.92
C ILE A 23 12.22 -12.28 23.35
N ARG A 24 13.01 -11.90 24.35
CA ARG A 24 13.19 -10.49 24.75
C ARG A 24 14.03 -9.80 23.68
N LEU A 25 13.37 -9.20 22.67
CA LEU A 25 14.06 -8.32 21.73
C LEU A 25 14.41 -7.03 22.46
N THR A 26 15.68 -6.82 22.74
CA THR A 26 16.24 -5.60 23.36
C THR A 26 16.45 -4.47 22.33
N MET A 27 15.95 -4.62 21.12
CA MET A 27 16.01 -3.59 20.08
C MET A 27 14.84 -2.61 20.20
N PRO A 28 15.03 -1.32 19.92
CA PRO A 28 13.94 -0.37 19.87
C PRO A 28 12.91 -0.81 18.83
N ALA A 29 11.63 -0.70 19.15
CA ALA A 29 10.54 -1.10 18.24
C ALA A 29 10.53 -0.26 16.94
N VAL A 30 11.12 0.93 16.98
CA VAL A 30 11.30 1.83 15.84
C VAL A 30 12.80 2.09 15.69
N VAL A 31 13.37 1.71 14.55
CA VAL A 31 14.80 1.88 14.24
C VAL A 31 15.06 3.24 13.59
N SER A 32 14.19 3.67 12.68
CA SER A 32 14.25 4.97 12.03
C SER A 32 12.86 5.45 11.66
N VAL A 33 12.72 6.76 11.50
CA VAL A 33 11.50 7.40 10.99
C VAL A 33 11.91 8.30 9.84
N GLU A 34 11.34 8.05 8.68
CA GLU A 34 11.56 8.85 7.49
C GLU A 34 10.33 9.74 7.20
N ARG A 35 10.59 10.91 6.63
CA ARG A 35 9.49 11.76 6.16
C ARG A 35 8.80 11.06 4.99
N LEU A 36 7.49 10.90 5.08
CA LEU A 36 6.69 10.35 4.00
C LEU A 36 6.77 11.26 2.77
N GLY A 37 7.33 10.73 1.69
CA GLY A 37 7.34 11.34 0.37
C GLY A 37 6.24 10.77 -0.52
N GLN A 38 6.22 11.23 -1.76
CA GLN A 38 5.48 10.64 -2.86
C GLN A 38 6.45 9.79 -3.69
N GLY A 39 6.00 8.63 -4.19
CA GLY A 39 6.83 7.70 -4.94
C GLY A 39 7.53 6.64 -4.08
N PRO A 40 8.58 5.99 -4.63
CA PRO A 40 9.29 4.91 -3.96
C PRO A 40 10.01 5.37 -2.70
N MET A 41 9.99 4.51 -1.68
CA MET A 41 10.64 4.71 -0.39
C MET A 41 11.78 3.71 -0.19
N PRO A 42 12.85 4.06 0.54
CA PRO A 42 13.88 3.11 0.96
C PRO A 42 13.27 1.96 1.77
N THR A 43 13.74 0.75 1.52
CA THR A 43 13.29 -0.45 2.24
C THR A 43 14.46 -1.34 2.62
N ASP A 44 14.34 -2.01 3.77
CA ASP A 44 15.24 -3.07 4.21
C ASP A 44 14.57 -4.45 4.09
N SER A 45 15.40 -5.50 3.98
CA SER A 45 14.90 -6.87 3.96
C SER A 45 14.01 -7.16 5.19
N PRO A 46 12.87 -7.82 5.02
CA PRO A 46 12.40 -8.56 3.85
C PRO A 46 11.60 -7.76 2.82
N PHE A 47 11.51 -6.45 2.94
CA PHE A 47 10.79 -5.61 2.01
C PHE A 47 11.62 -5.36 0.75
N LEU A 48 11.04 -5.63 -0.43
CA LEU A 48 11.68 -5.40 -1.73
C LEU A 48 11.43 -3.99 -2.24
N PHE A 49 10.25 -3.45 -1.92
CA PHE A 49 9.79 -2.19 -2.46
C PHE A 49 8.65 -1.65 -1.59
N ALA A 50 8.59 -0.36 -1.45
CA ALA A 50 7.43 0.35 -0.90
C ALA A 50 7.24 1.64 -1.68
N VAL A 51 6.01 1.98 -1.97
CA VAL A 51 5.65 3.20 -2.71
C VAL A 51 4.41 3.84 -2.12
N HIS A 52 4.39 5.17 -2.15
CA HIS A 52 3.23 5.98 -1.83
C HIS A 52 2.77 6.72 -3.09
N HIS A 53 1.54 6.44 -3.51
CA HIS A 53 0.84 7.18 -4.55
C HIS A 53 -0.12 8.17 -3.89
N LEU A 54 0.08 9.44 -4.19
CA LEU A 54 -0.79 10.52 -3.74
C LEU A 54 -1.11 11.41 -4.93
N ASP A 55 -2.28 11.21 -5.51
CA ASP A 55 -2.72 11.91 -6.69
C ASP A 55 -4.02 12.65 -6.43
N THR A 56 -4.14 13.85 -7.00
CA THR A 56 -5.39 14.60 -7.03
C THR A 56 -5.88 14.68 -8.47
N TYR A 57 -6.51 13.59 -8.89
CA TYR A 57 -7.09 13.52 -10.23
C TYR A 57 -8.22 14.53 -10.43
N PRO A 58 -8.46 14.99 -11.67
CA PRO A 58 -9.66 15.76 -12.00
C PRO A 58 -10.95 14.94 -11.79
N ALA A 59 -12.09 15.54 -12.10
CA ALA A 59 -13.34 14.79 -12.22
C ALA A 59 -13.20 13.66 -13.24
N GLY A 60 -13.89 12.55 -13.01
CA GLY A 60 -13.96 11.44 -13.96
C GLY A 60 -14.97 11.70 -15.08
N ASP A 61 -14.80 11.01 -16.19
CA ASP A 61 -15.80 10.93 -17.25
C ASP A 61 -16.69 9.67 -17.11
N ALA A 62 -17.55 9.43 -18.09
CA ALA A 62 -18.42 8.25 -18.12
C ALA A 62 -17.67 6.90 -18.20
N LYS A 63 -16.39 6.92 -18.56
CA LYS A 63 -15.50 5.75 -18.60
C LYS A 63 -14.60 5.65 -17.39
N MET A 64 -14.79 6.51 -16.39
CA MET A 64 -13.94 6.61 -15.19
C MET A 64 -12.51 7.07 -15.52
N ALA A 65 -12.29 7.70 -16.65
CA ALA A 65 -11.07 8.33 -17.11
C ALA A 65 -11.02 9.81 -16.67
N PRO A 66 -9.85 10.47 -16.67
CA PRO A 66 -9.76 11.90 -16.37
C PRO A 66 -10.56 12.74 -17.37
N ALA A 67 -11.52 13.52 -16.92
CA ALA A 67 -12.25 14.51 -17.73
C ALA A 67 -11.42 15.80 -17.90
N ALA A 68 -10.15 15.64 -18.27
CA ALA A 68 -9.19 16.73 -18.45
C ALA A 68 -8.23 16.41 -19.60
N SER A 69 -7.47 17.42 -20.02
CA SER A 69 -6.45 17.23 -21.04
C SER A 69 -5.29 16.38 -20.52
N LEU A 70 -4.88 15.39 -21.30
CA LEU A 70 -3.70 14.57 -21.02
C LEU A 70 -2.40 15.21 -21.57
N ARG A 71 -2.48 16.45 -22.04
CA ARG A 71 -1.30 17.17 -22.55
C ARG A 71 -0.28 17.38 -21.44
N GLY A 72 0.94 16.91 -21.66
CA GLY A 72 2.03 16.96 -20.67
C GLY A 72 2.23 15.65 -19.92
N HIS A 73 1.28 14.70 -20.01
CA HIS A 73 1.44 13.36 -19.46
C HIS A 73 2.17 12.44 -20.46
N ASN A 74 3.09 11.64 -19.96
CA ASN A 74 3.85 10.67 -20.77
C ASN A 74 3.11 9.33 -20.80
N MET A 75 2.11 9.21 -21.69
CA MET A 75 1.22 8.06 -21.75
C MET A 75 1.96 6.73 -21.82
N GLY A 76 1.54 5.75 -20.99
CA GLY A 76 2.16 4.43 -20.84
C GLY A 76 3.38 4.39 -19.91
N ALA A 77 3.95 5.55 -19.52
CA ALA A 77 5.07 5.65 -18.56
C ALA A 77 5.05 7.00 -17.83
N ASP A 78 3.88 7.39 -17.32
CA ASP A 78 3.64 8.69 -16.68
C ASP A 78 3.80 8.60 -15.16
N PHE A 79 4.94 9.06 -14.66
CA PHE A 79 5.28 9.12 -13.23
C PHE A 79 5.67 10.52 -12.78
N GLY A 80 5.42 11.51 -13.64
CA GLY A 80 5.91 12.87 -13.44
C GLY A 80 5.01 13.74 -12.57
N HIS A 81 3.80 13.30 -12.24
CA HIS A 81 2.79 14.06 -11.50
C HIS A 81 2.56 15.47 -12.07
N ALA A 82 2.54 15.59 -13.38
CA ALA A 82 2.11 16.81 -14.02
C ALA A 82 0.71 17.17 -13.50
N ASP A 83 0.49 18.41 -13.16
CA ASP A 83 -0.78 18.88 -12.58
C ASP A 83 -1.23 18.16 -11.28
N GLY A 84 -0.30 17.46 -10.57
CA GLY A 84 -0.54 16.81 -9.29
C GLY A 84 -1.13 15.40 -9.37
N TRP A 85 -1.06 14.74 -10.53
CA TRP A 85 -1.50 13.36 -10.75
C TRP A 85 -0.73 12.70 -11.89
N SER A 86 -0.83 11.38 -12.01
CA SER A 86 -0.17 10.58 -13.03
C SER A 86 -1.10 9.52 -13.62
N MET A 87 -0.93 9.24 -14.91
CA MET A 87 -1.59 8.12 -15.59
C MET A 87 -0.90 6.78 -15.32
N TYR A 88 0.34 6.80 -14.85
CA TYR A 88 1.21 5.63 -14.69
C TYR A 88 1.40 4.88 -16.01
N HIS A 89 0.97 3.63 -16.10
CA HIS A 89 0.96 2.86 -17.34
C HIS A 89 -0.42 2.82 -18.02
N GLY A 90 -1.43 3.50 -17.43
CA GLY A 90 -2.77 3.58 -18.00
C GLY A 90 -2.81 4.47 -19.25
N GLU A 91 -3.64 4.10 -20.22
CA GLU A 91 -3.85 4.88 -21.44
C GLU A 91 -5.18 5.64 -21.44
N GLU A 92 -6.21 5.11 -20.82
CA GLU A 92 -7.53 5.73 -20.69
C GLU A 92 -7.86 5.98 -19.21
N VAL A 93 -7.82 4.95 -18.37
CA VAL A 93 -7.96 5.03 -16.92
C VAL A 93 -6.57 4.97 -16.29
N PRO A 94 -6.26 5.78 -15.26
CA PRO A 94 -4.96 5.70 -14.57
C PRO A 94 -4.73 4.34 -13.96
N GLY A 95 -3.46 3.94 -13.79
CA GLY A 95 -3.11 2.71 -13.08
C GLY A 95 -2.12 1.83 -13.81
N PHE A 96 -2.15 0.55 -13.48
CA PHE A 96 -1.22 -0.47 -13.95
C PHE A 96 -1.98 -1.57 -14.70
N PRO A 97 -2.02 -1.53 -16.04
CA PRO A 97 -2.59 -2.60 -16.87
C PRO A 97 -1.92 -3.95 -16.58
N LYS A 98 -2.42 -5.02 -17.19
CA LYS A 98 -1.97 -6.39 -16.94
C LYS A 98 -0.44 -6.54 -16.93
N HIS A 99 0.10 -6.95 -15.79
CA HIS A 99 1.51 -7.21 -15.55
C HIS A 99 1.70 -8.41 -14.59
N PRO A 100 2.87 -9.09 -14.61
CA PRO A 100 3.11 -10.29 -13.80
C PRO A 100 3.91 -10.00 -12.54
N HIS A 101 3.70 -10.84 -11.51
CA HIS A 101 4.54 -10.92 -10.31
C HIS A 101 4.90 -12.37 -10.03
N ARG A 102 6.05 -12.60 -9.36
CA ARG A 102 6.51 -13.93 -8.94
C ARG A 102 7.46 -13.87 -7.75
N GLY A 103 7.28 -14.78 -6.79
CA GLY A 103 8.21 -15.01 -5.69
C GLY A 103 8.17 -14.00 -4.55
N PHE A 104 7.15 -13.14 -4.49
CA PHE A 104 6.93 -12.16 -3.43
C PHE A 104 5.43 -11.91 -3.22
N GLU A 105 5.11 -11.07 -2.28
CA GLU A 105 3.75 -10.63 -1.99
C GLU A 105 3.60 -9.13 -2.22
N THR A 106 2.42 -8.71 -2.65
CA THR A 106 2.04 -7.30 -2.72
C THR A 106 0.95 -7.02 -1.69
N VAL A 107 1.13 -5.96 -0.92
CA VAL A 107 0.14 -5.45 0.02
C VAL A 107 -0.24 -4.05 -0.42
N THR A 108 -1.48 -3.87 -0.87
CA THR A 108 -2.01 -2.59 -1.33
C THR A 108 -2.97 -2.04 -0.30
N ILE A 109 -2.66 -0.87 0.27
CA ILE A 109 -3.46 -0.17 1.28
C ILE A 109 -4.11 1.04 0.61
N ALA A 110 -5.38 0.95 0.26
CA ALA A 110 -6.13 2.01 -0.42
C ALA A 110 -6.81 2.92 0.61
N ARG A 111 -6.10 3.95 1.09
CA ARG A 111 -6.59 4.86 2.13
C ARG A 111 -7.71 5.78 1.64
N ARG A 112 -7.57 6.32 0.43
CA ARG A 112 -8.56 7.13 -0.28
C ARG A 112 -8.56 6.76 -1.74
N GLY A 113 -9.68 6.95 -2.41
CA GLY A 113 -9.88 6.53 -3.79
C GLY A 113 -10.16 5.04 -3.89
N TYR A 114 -10.09 4.51 -5.10
CA TYR A 114 -10.46 3.15 -5.41
C TYR A 114 -9.44 2.48 -6.31
N VAL A 115 -9.35 1.16 -6.18
CA VAL A 115 -8.57 0.29 -7.07
C VAL A 115 -9.51 -0.77 -7.64
N ASP A 116 -9.52 -0.88 -8.96
CA ASP A 116 -10.13 -1.99 -9.68
C ASP A 116 -9.06 -3.05 -9.96
N HIS A 117 -9.20 -4.19 -9.31
CA HIS A 117 -8.29 -5.33 -9.46
C HIS A 117 -8.93 -6.44 -10.27
N THR A 118 -8.14 -7.04 -11.16
CA THR A 118 -8.44 -8.33 -11.80
C THR A 118 -7.18 -9.15 -11.89
N ASP A 119 -7.28 -10.51 -11.77
CA ASP A 119 -6.12 -11.38 -11.81
C ASP A 119 -6.32 -12.66 -12.62
N SER A 120 -5.23 -13.36 -12.87
CA SER A 120 -5.21 -14.63 -13.62
C SER A 120 -5.80 -15.83 -12.87
N LEU A 121 -6.21 -15.67 -11.61
CA LEU A 121 -6.92 -16.68 -10.84
C LEU A 121 -8.45 -16.54 -10.98
N GLY A 122 -8.91 -15.51 -11.69
CA GLY A 122 -10.34 -15.21 -11.86
C GLY A 122 -10.91 -14.34 -10.75
N ASN A 123 -10.08 -13.77 -9.88
CA ASN A 123 -10.54 -12.77 -8.92
C ASN A 123 -10.69 -11.43 -9.61
N GLY A 124 -11.67 -10.65 -9.17
CA GLY A 124 -11.87 -9.28 -9.61
C GLY A 124 -12.76 -8.52 -8.66
N GLY A 125 -12.53 -7.22 -8.53
CA GLY A 125 -13.33 -6.38 -7.66
C GLY A 125 -12.75 -4.99 -7.48
N ARG A 126 -13.57 -4.12 -6.90
CA ARG A 126 -13.21 -2.77 -6.51
C ARG A 126 -13.06 -2.69 -5.00
N PHE A 127 -11.99 -2.06 -4.54
CA PHE A 127 -11.73 -1.81 -3.12
C PHE A 127 -11.17 -0.40 -2.91
N GLY A 128 -11.28 0.13 -1.69
CA GLY A 128 -10.85 1.49 -1.35
C GLY A 128 -11.28 1.89 0.06
N GLY A 129 -11.14 3.17 0.41
CA GLY A 129 -11.67 3.69 1.68
C GLY A 129 -11.07 3.07 2.95
N GLY A 130 -9.84 2.60 2.89
CA GLY A 130 -9.13 1.94 3.99
C GLY A 130 -9.03 0.43 3.87
N ASP A 131 -9.55 -0.16 2.80
CA ASP A 131 -9.38 -1.59 2.50
C ASP A 131 -7.93 -1.92 2.21
N VAL A 132 -7.55 -3.17 2.48
CA VAL A 132 -6.22 -3.70 2.21
C VAL A 132 -6.33 -4.98 1.38
N GLN A 133 -5.62 -5.00 0.25
CA GLN A 133 -5.45 -6.19 -0.55
C GLN A 133 -4.11 -6.85 -0.23
N TRP A 134 -4.13 -8.14 0.07
CA TRP A 134 -2.92 -8.94 0.22
C TRP A 134 -2.89 -10.02 -0.85
N MET A 135 -1.93 -9.94 -1.75
CA MET A 135 -1.76 -10.89 -2.85
C MET A 135 -0.41 -11.58 -2.74
N THR A 136 -0.42 -12.90 -2.59
CA THR A 136 0.77 -13.74 -2.67
C THR A 136 0.98 -14.13 -4.12
N ALA A 137 2.02 -13.60 -4.78
CA ALA A 137 2.30 -13.96 -6.16
C ALA A 137 2.89 -15.39 -6.28
N GLY A 138 3.69 -15.83 -5.33
CA GLY A 138 4.20 -17.20 -5.26
C GLY A 138 4.81 -17.68 -6.58
N ALA A 139 4.29 -18.78 -7.13
CA ALA A 139 4.74 -19.37 -8.40
C ALA A 139 4.50 -18.48 -9.63
N GLY A 140 3.60 -17.51 -9.52
CA GLY A 140 3.32 -16.49 -10.54
C GLY A 140 1.85 -16.15 -10.62
N ILE A 141 1.56 -14.86 -10.77
CA ILE A 141 0.24 -14.29 -11.01
C ILE A 141 0.38 -13.12 -11.97
N SER A 142 -0.60 -12.93 -12.85
CA SER A 142 -0.74 -11.70 -13.62
C SER A 142 -1.97 -10.97 -13.15
N HIS A 143 -1.88 -9.66 -12.97
CA HIS A 143 -3.00 -8.84 -12.54
C HIS A 143 -3.00 -7.46 -13.20
N ALA A 144 -4.08 -6.74 -13.04
CA ALA A 144 -4.20 -5.32 -13.35
C ALA A 144 -4.76 -4.59 -12.13
N GLU A 145 -4.27 -3.38 -11.89
CA GLU A 145 -4.71 -2.46 -10.84
C GLU A 145 -4.99 -1.11 -11.48
N MET A 146 -6.27 -0.79 -11.72
CA MET A 146 -6.68 0.48 -12.32
C MET A 146 -7.28 1.38 -11.25
N PHE A 147 -7.17 2.69 -11.42
CA PHE A 147 -7.62 3.71 -10.48
C PHE A 147 -8.83 4.45 -11.06
N PRO A 148 -10.06 3.92 -10.90
CA PRO A 148 -11.26 4.49 -11.51
C PRO A 148 -11.64 5.82 -10.86
N LEU A 149 -11.91 6.83 -11.67
CA LEU A 149 -12.33 8.15 -11.22
C LEU A 149 -13.86 8.20 -11.17
N LEU A 150 -14.43 7.88 -10.01
CA LEU A 150 -15.89 7.70 -9.87
C LEU A 150 -16.67 9.01 -9.73
N ASP A 151 -16.06 10.04 -9.14
CA ASP A 151 -16.71 11.35 -8.99
C ASP A 151 -16.58 12.14 -10.29
N GLN A 152 -17.71 12.38 -10.95
CA GLN A 152 -17.78 13.13 -12.21
C GLN A 152 -17.96 14.63 -12.01
N ALA A 153 -18.11 15.09 -10.77
CA ALA A 153 -18.36 16.50 -10.45
C ALA A 153 -17.20 17.15 -9.68
N LYS A 154 -16.37 16.34 -9.02
CA LYS A 154 -15.30 16.80 -8.13
C LYS A 154 -14.00 16.04 -8.41
N PRO A 155 -12.85 16.56 -7.94
CA PRO A 155 -11.59 15.83 -7.96
C PRO A 155 -11.69 14.47 -7.27
N ASN A 156 -11.00 13.48 -7.82
CA ASN A 156 -10.83 12.15 -7.25
C ASN A 156 -9.44 12.05 -6.62
N VAL A 157 -9.37 11.88 -5.30
CA VAL A 157 -8.09 11.73 -4.61
C VAL A 157 -7.76 10.26 -4.46
N LEU A 158 -6.58 9.87 -4.94
CA LEU A 158 -5.97 8.58 -4.64
C LEU A 158 -4.90 8.79 -3.56
N ASP A 159 -4.96 8.00 -2.49
CA ASP A 159 -3.94 7.94 -1.43
C ASP A 159 -3.73 6.46 -1.12
N LEU A 160 -2.66 5.89 -1.67
CA LEU A 160 -2.42 4.46 -1.72
C LEU A 160 -0.97 4.14 -1.37
N PHE A 161 -0.78 3.13 -0.52
CA PHE A 161 0.53 2.50 -0.33
C PHE A 161 0.54 1.13 -0.98
N GLN A 162 1.64 0.80 -1.66
CA GLN A 162 1.92 -0.56 -2.07
C GLN A 162 3.26 -0.99 -1.50
N ILE A 163 3.28 -2.19 -0.90
CA ILE A 163 4.44 -2.77 -0.25
C ILE A 163 4.69 -4.16 -0.86
N TRP A 164 5.93 -4.43 -1.26
CA TRP A 164 6.34 -5.74 -1.75
C TRP A 164 7.17 -6.45 -0.68
N LEU A 165 6.66 -7.61 -0.23
CA LEU A 165 7.28 -8.44 0.79
C LEU A 165 7.91 -9.68 0.16
N ASN A 166 9.23 -9.83 0.32
CA ASN A 166 9.95 -10.96 -0.26
C ASN A 166 9.56 -12.28 0.40
N LEU A 167 9.18 -13.28 -0.38
CA LEU A 167 8.96 -14.63 0.15
C LEU A 167 10.29 -15.34 0.42
N PRO A 168 10.40 -16.07 1.54
CA PRO A 168 11.55 -16.96 1.79
C PRO A 168 11.73 -17.95 0.63
N LYS A 169 12.98 -18.37 0.36
CA LYS A 169 13.33 -19.27 -0.73
C LYS A 169 12.39 -20.50 -0.82
N LYS A 170 12.07 -21.10 0.33
CA LYS A 170 11.20 -22.29 0.41
C LYS A 170 9.74 -22.02 -0.02
N ASN A 171 9.28 -20.78 0.03
CA ASN A 171 7.91 -20.38 -0.27
C ASN A 171 7.75 -19.63 -1.61
N LYS A 172 8.86 -19.34 -2.33
CA LYS A 172 8.80 -18.58 -3.59
C LYS A 172 7.93 -19.22 -4.67
N MET A 173 7.72 -20.53 -4.57
CA MET A 173 6.87 -21.31 -5.49
C MET A 173 5.55 -21.74 -4.86
N ALA A 174 5.13 -21.11 -3.77
CA ALA A 174 3.81 -21.36 -3.19
C ALA A 174 2.71 -21.06 -4.22
N PRO A 175 1.56 -21.73 -4.16
CA PRO A 175 0.41 -21.37 -4.99
C PRO A 175 0.07 -19.89 -4.80
N PRO A 176 -0.23 -19.14 -5.87
CA PRO A 176 -0.65 -17.77 -5.74
C PRO A 176 -2.00 -17.68 -5.02
N THR A 177 -2.17 -16.67 -4.19
CA THR A 177 -3.40 -16.43 -3.42
C THR A 177 -3.71 -14.95 -3.34
N PHE A 178 -4.97 -14.65 -3.05
CA PHE A 178 -5.50 -13.31 -2.93
C PHE A 178 -6.42 -13.22 -1.71
N LYS A 179 -6.30 -12.17 -0.94
CA LYS A 179 -7.17 -11.91 0.21
C LYS A 179 -7.49 -10.43 0.31
N MET A 180 -8.78 -10.13 0.38
CA MET A 180 -9.27 -8.80 0.80
C MET A 180 -9.43 -8.74 2.31
N MET A 181 -8.96 -7.65 2.89
CA MET A 181 -9.21 -7.24 4.26
C MET A 181 -10.01 -5.93 4.20
N TRP A 182 -11.28 -6.02 4.52
CA TRP A 182 -12.19 -4.88 4.49
C TRP A 182 -11.93 -3.96 5.68
N ALA A 183 -11.96 -2.66 5.44
CA ALA A 183 -11.60 -1.62 6.42
C ALA A 183 -12.34 -1.76 7.76
N GLU A 184 -13.60 -2.18 7.72
CA GLU A 184 -14.43 -2.40 8.91
C GLU A 184 -14.04 -3.63 9.75
N THR A 185 -13.29 -4.57 9.14
CA THR A 185 -12.86 -5.81 9.81
C THR A 185 -11.40 -5.78 10.26
N ILE A 186 -10.63 -4.79 9.81
CA ILE A 186 -9.22 -4.65 10.19
C ILE A 186 -9.14 -4.18 11.65
N PRO A 187 -8.46 -4.96 12.53
CA PRO A 187 -8.27 -4.54 13.92
C PRO A 187 -7.53 -3.20 14.01
N ARG A 188 -8.06 -2.27 14.78
CA ARG A 188 -7.44 -0.97 15.02
C ARG A 188 -6.96 -0.88 16.47
N ALA A 189 -5.67 -0.55 16.65
CA ALA A 189 -5.14 -0.18 17.95
C ALA A 189 -5.01 1.35 18.02
N SER A 190 -5.47 1.95 19.12
CA SER A 190 -5.14 3.35 19.39
C SER A 190 -3.65 3.42 19.74
N PRO A 191 -2.87 4.34 19.14
CA PRO A 191 -1.51 4.54 19.59
C PRO A 191 -1.52 4.91 21.07
N GLN A 192 -0.83 4.14 21.91
CA GLN A 192 -0.54 4.59 23.25
C GLN A 192 0.45 5.75 23.12
N VAL A 193 -0.03 6.96 23.34
CA VAL A 193 0.83 8.12 23.50
C VAL A 193 1.57 7.93 24.81
N CYS A 194 2.85 7.60 24.77
CA CYS A 194 3.67 7.66 25.97
C CYS A 194 3.74 9.15 26.38
N PRO A 195 3.32 9.52 27.60
CA PRO A 195 3.51 10.87 28.07
C PRO A 195 5.02 11.17 28.08
N GLY A 196 5.40 12.28 27.40
CA GLY A 196 6.78 12.78 27.34
C GLY A 196 7.32 13.25 28.70
#